data_47532eab848f37ca6a61240d1943726f
#
_entry.id   47532eab848f37ca6a61240d1943726f
#
_cell.length_a   1.000
_cell.length_b   1.000
_cell.length_c   1.000
_cell.angle_alpha   90.00
_cell.angle_beta   90.00
_cell.angle_gamma   90.00
#
_symmetry.space_group_name_H-M   'P 1'
#
loop_
_entity.id
_entity.type
_entity.pdbx_description
1 polymer ?
#
loop_
_entity_poly.entity_id
_entity_poly.type
_entity_poly.pdbx_seq_one_letter_code
_entity_poly.pdbx_strand_id
1 'polypeptide(L)'
;MTDFIGADLRGSRFERTDLSGSQLWAVDLSGAGLRGVDLTRVTMRGVELVDVSIHGEIQNLTINGVDVAPLIDAELDRRYPDRAKMRPADRAGFGEAWDILERLWAGTVDRARRLPPELLHESVDREWSFIETLRHLVFATDSWVRRAIRGDPSPWDPLGLPWDEMADTPGVPRDRDVRPSLDALLALRRDRMATVREVIDSLTEDALDGDTQPVEAPGWPPSRSYPVRECLLIVLNEEWEHRLYAERDLAALDAARTAGQGSARPAAGCRLSGLESPTSQAWPNGSVKPPWRCTPHGTR
;
A
#
# COMPACT_ATOMS: atom_id res chain seq x y z
N MET A 1 -34.87 6.56 3.34
CA MET A 1 -34.17 6.62 2.05
C MET A 1 -34.07 8.07 1.69
N THR A 2 -32.89 8.57 1.40
CA THR A 2 -32.70 9.99 1.03
C THR A 2 -32.38 10.04 -0.45
N ASP A 3 -33.21 10.76 -1.23
CA ASP A 3 -33.03 10.88 -2.66
C ASP A 3 -32.44 12.27 -3.00
N PHE A 4 -31.41 12.30 -3.83
CA PHE A 4 -30.79 13.50 -4.38
C PHE A 4 -31.16 13.58 -5.87
N ILE A 5 -32.33 14.12 -6.19
CA ILE A 5 -32.84 14.22 -7.57
C ILE A 5 -32.62 15.64 -8.07
N GLY A 6 -31.85 15.79 -9.16
CA GLY A 6 -31.52 17.09 -9.76
C GLY A 6 -30.70 18.01 -8.83
N ALA A 7 -30.06 17.43 -7.81
CA ALA A 7 -29.27 18.20 -6.85
C ALA A 7 -27.88 18.54 -7.45
N ASP A 8 -27.41 19.76 -7.14
CA ASP A 8 -26.02 20.15 -7.41
C ASP A 8 -25.16 19.79 -6.19
N LEU A 9 -24.39 18.72 -6.29
CA LEU A 9 -23.48 18.23 -5.26
C LEU A 9 -22.00 18.44 -5.64
N ARG A 10 -21.70 19.31 -6.58
CA ARG A 10 -20.32 19.64 -6.96
C ARG A 10 -19.51 20.10 -5.77
N GLY A 11 -18.31 19.57 -5.58
CA GLY A 11 -17.42 19.85 -4.46
C GLY A 11 -17.82 19.19 -3.13
N SER A 12 -18.88 18.39 -3.11
CA SER A 12 -19.27 17.63 -1.91
C SER A 12 -18.23 16.57 -1.57
N ARG A 13 -18.07 16.31 -0.27
CA ARG A 13 -17.20 15.28 0.28
C ARG A 13 -18.05 14.23 1.02
N PHE A 14 -17.86 12.99 0.66
CA PHE A 14 -18.40 11.82 1.37
C PHE A 14 -17.25 11.12 2.06
N GLU A 15 -17.22 11.13 3.36
CA GLU A 15 -16.16 10.51 4.17
C GLU A 15 -16.78 9.59 5.20
N ARG A 16 -16.26 8.36 5.31
CA ARG A 16 -16.76 7.30 6.22
C ARG A 16 -18.28 7.11 6.08
N THR A 17 -18.76 7.19 4.85
CA THR A 17 -20.17 7.12 4.50
C THR A 17 -20.45 5.76 3.87
N ASP A 18 -21.45 5.06 4.39
CA ASP A 18 -21.94 3.82 3.81
C ASP A 18 -22.96 4.13 2.71
N LEU A 19 -22.57 3.91 1.46
CA LEU A 19 -23.40 4.03 0.27
C LEU A 19 -23.78 2.66 -0.32
N SER A 20 -23.63 1.57 0.44
CA SER A 20 -23.98 0.24 -0.04
C SER A 20 -25.45 0.17 -0.45
N GLY A 21 -25.72 -0.47 -1.60
CA GLY A 21 -27.06 -0.53 -2.17
C GLY A 21 -27.59 0.76 -2.81
N SER A 22 -26.80 1.84 -2.83
CA SER A 22 -27.19 3.09 -3.51
C SER A 22 -27.21 2.91 -5.01
N GLN A 23 -28.06 3.69 -5.68
CA GLN A 23 -28.18 3.75 -7.14
C GLN A 23 -27.77 5.15 -7.63
N LEU A 24 -26.79 5.20 -8.53
CA LEU A 24 -26.38 6.40 -9.22
C LEU A 24 -26.90 6.34 -10.65
N TRP A 25 -27.86 7.19 -10.98
CA TRP A 25 -28.51 7.21 -12.28
C TRP A 25 -28.35 8.58 -12.94
N ALA A 26 -27.78 8.61 -14.14
CA ALA A 26 -27.51 9.85 -14.88
C ALA A 26 -26.69 10.87 -14.04
N VAL A 27 -25.66 10.38 -13.33
CA VAL A 27 -24.79 11.18 -12.48
C VAL A 27 -23.51 11.49 -13.23
N ASP A 28 -23.08 12.74 -13.18
CA ASP A 28 -21.78 13.19 -13.66
C ASP A 28 -20.77 13.12 -12.51
N LEU A 29 -19.76 12.25 -12.63
CA LEU A 29 -18.64 12.09 -11.70
C LEU A 29 -17.32 12.62 -12.29
N SER A 30 -17.38 13.46 -13.33
CA SER A 30 -16.17 14.02 -13.95
C SER A 30 -15.31 14.75 -12.92
N GLY A 31 -14.03 14.40 -12.86
CA GLY A 31 -13.08 14.97 -11.88
C GLY A 31 -13.26 14.48 -10.45
N ALA A 32 -14.18 13.53 -10.19
CA ALA A 32 -14.31 12.95 -8.85
C ALA A 32 -13.10 12.07 -8.51
N GLY A 33 -12.63 12.21 -7.26
CA GLY A 33 -11.62 11.32 -6.68
C GLY A 33 -12.27 10.31 -5.73
N LEU A 34 -12.09 9.01 -6.01
CA LEU A 34 -12.53 7.92 -5.14
C LEU A 34 -11.29 7.33 -4.46
N ARG A 35 -11.24 7.42 -3.13
CA ARG A 35 -10.08 6.97 -2.35
C ARG A 35 -10.54 6.13 -1.16
N GLY A 36 -9.88 4.99 -0.94
CA GLY A 36 -10.25 4.05 0.12
C GLY A 36 -11.68 3.53 -0.01
N VAL A 37 -12.20 3.43 -1.26
CA VAL A 37 -13.58 3.05 -1.55
C VAL A 37 -13.63 1.55 -1.84
N ASP A 38 -14.56 0.87 -1.17
CA ASP A 38 -14.89 -0.52 -1.47
C ASP A 38 -15.94 -0.55 -2.60
N LEU A 39 -15.55 -1.05 -3.77
CA LEU A 39 -16.42 -1.22 -4.94
C LEU A 39 -16.81 -2.69 -5.16
N THR A 40 -16.75 -3.53 -4.13
CA THR A 40 -17.12 -4.94 -4.23
C THR A 40 -18.56 -5.10 -4.75
N ARG A 41 -18.72 -5.89 -5.80
CA ARG A 41 -20.01 -6.18 -6.46
C ARG A 41 -20.71 -4.95 -7.09
N VAL A 42 -19.98 -3.88 -7.33
CA VAL A 42 -20.53 -2.75 -8.09
C VAL A 42 -20.72 -3.14 -9.55
N THR A 43 -21.86 -2.72 -10.14
CA THR A 43 -22.13 -2.87 -11.57
C THR A 43 -22.30 -1.49 -12.19
N MET A 44 -21.50 -1.21 -13.22
CA MET A 44 -21.58 0.02 -14.01
C MET A 44 -22.13 -0.31 -15.40
N ARG A 45 -23.18 0.39 -15.84
CA ARG A 45 -23.79 0.19 -17.17
C ARG A 45 -24.00 1.54 -17.85
N GLY A 46 -23.70 1.60 -19.15
CA GLY A 46 -23.84 2.82 -19.93
C GLY A 46 -22.93 3.94 -19.41
N VAL A 47 -21.77 3.59 -18.85
CA VAL A 47 -20.79 4.55 -18.37
C VAL A 47 -19.84 4.95 -19.49
N GLU A 48 -19.41 6.19 -19.45
CA GLU A 48 -18.31 6.70 -20.28
C GLU A 48 -17.06 6.78 -19.40
N LEU A 49 -16.02 6.06 -19.77
CA LEU A 49 -14.74 5.99 -19.05
C LEU A 49 -13.64 6.61 -19.92
N VAL A 50 -13.42 7.90 -19.78
CA VAL A 50 -12.38 8.65 -20.50
C VAL A 50 -11.41 9.21 -19.46
N ASP A 51 -10.11 8.98 -19.66
CA ASP A 51 -9.03 9.42 -18.76
C ASP A 51 -9.21 8.94 -17.31
N VAL A 52 -9.78 7.72 -17.14
CA VAL A 52 -9.96 7.09 -15.83
C VAL A 52 -8.71 6.30 -15.46
N SER A 53 -8.23 6.52 -14.23
CA SER A 53 -7.11 5.77 -13.64
C SER A 53 -7.62 5.00 -12.42
N ILE A 54 -7.35 3.70 -12.39
CA ILE A 54 -7.75 2.80 -11.29
C ILE A 54 -6.50 2.18 -10.70
N HIS A 55 -6.30 2.38 -9.40
CA HIS A 55 -5.23 1.77 -8.62
C HIS A 55 -5.82 1.07 -7.40
N GLY A 56 -5.38 -0.12 -7.09
CA GLY A 56 -5.83 -0.89 -5.94
C GLY A 56 -5.79 -2.38 -6.17
N GLU A 57 -6.37 -3.13 -5.25
CA GLU A 57 -6.57 -4.56 -5.40
C GLU A 57 -7.69 -4.82 -6.41
N ILE A 58 -7.36 -5.56 -7.47
CA ILE A 58 -8.30 -5.83 -8.57
C ILE A 58 -8.49 -7.33 -8.67
N GLN A 59 -9.72 -7.78 -8.37
CA GLN A 59 -10.12 -9.17 -8.53
C GLN A 59 -11.42 -9.26 -9.33
N ASN A 60 -11.51 -10.20 -10.25
CA ASN A 60 -12.72 -10.47 -11.05
C ASN A 60 -13.29 -9.20 -11.72
N LEU A 61 -12.42 -8.26 -12.13
CA LEU A 61 -12.85 -7.07 -12.85
C LEU A 61 -13.19 -7.42 -14.30
N THR A 62 -14.45 -7.20 -14.68
CA THR A 62 -14.85 -7.37 -16.07
C THR A 62 -15.14 -6.02 -16.72
N ILE A 63 -14.60 -5.79 -17.91
CA ILE A 63 -14.89 -4.63 -18.75
C ILE A 63 -15.49 -5.15 -20.06
N ASN A 64 -16.74 -4.76 -20.35
CA ASN A 64 -17.48 -5.23 -21.51
C ASN A 64 -17.49 -6.78 -21.64
N GLY A 65 -17.60 -7.47 -20.50
CA GLY A 65 -17.65 -8.93 -20.44
C GLY A 65 -16.28 -9.64 -20.50
N VAL A 66 -15.17 -8.90 -20.61
CA VAL A 66 -13.81 -9.46 -20.57
C VAL A 66 -13.24 -9.35 -19.15
N ASP A 67 -12.79 -10.46 -18.58
CA ASP A 67 -12.00 -10.41 -17.33
C ASP A 67 -10.62 -9.83 -17.64
N VAL A 68 -10.34 -8.66 -17.09
CA VAL A 68 -9.10 -7.92 -17.34
C VAL A 68 -8.07 -8.11 -16.25
N ALA A 69 -8.41 -8.65 -15.09
CA ALA A 69 -7.49 -8.83 -13.99
C ALA A 69 -6.26 -9.69 -14.39
N PRO A 70 -6.42 -10.84 -15.08
CA PRO A 70 -5.25 -11.64 -15.53
C PRO A 70 -4.35 -10.90 -16.54
N LEU A 71 -4.93 -10.03 -17.37
CA LEU A 71 -4.17 -9.25 -18.35
C LEU A 71 -3.33 -8.17 -17.65
N ILE A 72 -3.90 -7.52 -16.63
CA ILE A 72 -3.20 -6.55 -15.80
C ILE A 72 -2.06 -7.23 -15.04
N ASP A 73 -2.31 -8.37 -14.41
CA ASP A 73 -1.31 -9.14 -13.68
C ASP A 73 -0.14 -9.54 -14.57
N ALA A 74 -0.41 -10.06 -15.76
CA ALA A 74 0.63 -10.45 -16.71
C ALA A 74 1.49 -9.25 -17.15
N GLU A 75 0.88 -8.10 -17.39
CA GLU A 75 1.60 -6.89 -17.75
C GLU A 75 2.41 -6.33 -16.58
N LEU A 76 1.89 -6.38 -15.35
CA LEU A 76 2.64 -5.97 -14.14
C LEU A 76 3.84 -6.90 -13.90
N ASP A 77 3.69 -8.22 -14.06
CA ASP A 77 4.80 -9.17 -13.93
C ASP A 77 5.87 -8.94 -15.02
N ARG A 78 5.46 -8.55 -16.23
CA ARG A 78 6.39 -8.17 -17.31
C ARG A 78 7.16 -6.88 -16.98
N ARG A 79 6.51 -5.89 -16.39
CA ARG A 79 7.15 -4.61 -15.98
C ARG A 79 8.05 -4.78 -14.77
N TYR A 80 7.65 -5.65 -13.85
CA TYR A 80 8.32 -5.90 -12.58
C TYR A 80 8.64 -7.41 -12.46
N PRO A 81 9.72 -7.91 -13.06
CA PRO A 81 10.01 -9.35 -13.09
C PRO A 81 10.08 -10.01 -11.70
N ASP A 82 10.54 -9.26 -10.69
CA ASP A 82 10.59 -9.73 -9.30
C ASP A 82 9.18 -9.90 -8.67
N ARG A 83 8.13 -9.27 -9.23
CA ARG A 83 6.75 -9.33 -8.70
C ARG A 83 6.19 -10.74 -8.69
N ALA A 84 6.45 -11.52 -9.73
CA ALA A 84 5.99 -12.91 -9.80
C ALA A 84 6.58 -13.77 -8.66
N LYS A 85 7.77 -13.42 -8.17
CA LYS A 85 8.44 -14.09 -7.04
C LYS A 85 7.77 -13.82 -5.68
N MET A 86 6.94 -12.80 -5.58
CA MET A 86 6.17 -12.48 -4.36
C MET A 86 4.98 -13.43 -4.15
N ARG A 87 4.77 -14.40 -5.02
CA ARG A 87 3.74 -15.46 -4.91
C ARG A 87 4.38 -16.85 -4.89
N PRO A 88 5.28 -17.13 -3.92
CA PRO A 88 5.98 -18.41 -3.84
C PRO A 88 5.04 -19.58 -3.54
N ALA A 89 5.34 -20.73 -4.12
CA ALA A 89 4.57 -21.95 -3.91
C ALA A 89 5.17 -22.88 -2.83
N ASP A 90 6.44 -22.71 -2.49
CA ASP A 90 7.18 -23.56 -1.57
C ASP A 90 8.13 -22.75 -0.69
N ARG A 91 8.74 -23.41 0.28
CA ARG A 91 9.67 -22.81 1.24
C ARG A 91 10.86 -22.12 0.57
N ALA A 92 11.44 -22.74 -0.47
CA ALA A 92 12.59 -22.16 -1.17
C ALA A 92 12.22 -20.84 -1.85
N GLY A 93 11.02 -20.79 -2.45
CA GLY A 93 10.47 -19.59 -3.04
C GLY A 93 10.22 -18.45 -2.02
N PHE A 94 9.80 -18.78 -0.79
CA PHE A 94 9.70 -17.76 0.28
C PHE A 94 11.08 -17.19 0.64
N GLY A 95 12.11 -18.01 0.70
CA GLY A 95 13.49 -17.54 0.89
C GLY A 95 13.96 -16.61 -0.22
N GLU A 96 13.75 -17.02 -1.49
CA GLU A 96 14.08 -16.18 -2.65
C GLU A 96 13.34 -14.85 -2.65
N ALA A 97 12.02 -14.87 -2.37
CA ALA A 97 11.21 -13.67 -2.31
C ALA A 97 11.72 -12.69 -1.23
N TRP A 98 12.08 -13.22 -0.06
CA TRP A 98 12.60 -12.41 1.03
C TRP A 98 13.97 -11.79 0.70
N ASP A 99 14.88 -12.55 0.08
CA ASP A 99 16.16 -12.03 -0.41
C ASP A 99 15.98 -10.86 -1.38
N ILE A 100 15.00 -10.99 -2.27
CA ILE A 100 14.64 -9.90 -3.21
C ILE A 100 14.17 -8.67 -2.46
N LEU A 101 13.27 -8.81 -1.49
CA LEU A 101 12.73 -7.69 -0.72
C LEU A 101 13.80 -6.99 0.10
N GLU A 102 14.68 -7.74 0.79
CA GLU A 102 15.81 -7.15 1.54
C GLU A 102 16.71 -6.32 0.62
N ARG A 103 17.08 -6.85 -0.54
CA ARG A 103 17.89 -6.15 -1.54
C ARG A 103 17.20 -4.88 -2.06
N LEU A 104 15.91 -4.99 -2.38
CA LEU A 104 15.14 -3.86 -2.93
C LEU A 104 14.94 -2.75 -1.89
N TRP A 105 14.61 -3.11 -0.64
CA TRP A 105 14.48 -2.14 0.45
C TRP A 105 15.80 -1.45 0.78
N ALA A 106 16.93 -2.15 0.71
CA ALA A 106 18.25 -1.50 0.88
C ALA A 106 18.41 -0.35 -0.11
N GLY A 107 18.11 -0.56 -1.39
CA GLY A 107 18.17 0.50 -2.41
C GLY A 107 17.18 1.65 -2.16
N THR A 108 15.96 1.33 -1.71
CA THR A 108 14.94 2.35 -1.37
C THR A 108 15.39 3.20 -0.17
N VAL A 109 15.94 2.57 0.86
CA VAL A 109 16.50 3.28 2.03
C VAL A 109 17.68 4.16 1.65
N ASP A 110 18.59 3.68 0.81
CA ASP A 110 19.71 4.49 0.31
C ASP A 110 19.25 5.71 -0.47
N ARG A 111 18.13 5.59 -1.17
CA ARG A 111 17.49 6.71 -1.85
C ARG A 111 16.89 7.70 -0.84
N ALA A 112 16.14 7.21 0.15
CA ALA A 112 15.53 8.03 1.19
C ALA A 112 16.59 8.83 1.97
N ARG A 113 17.75 8.23 2.27
CA ARG A 113 18.86 8.89 2.97
C ARG A 113 19.48 10.08 2.21
N ARG A 114 19.21 10.23 0.92
CA ARG A 114 19.67 11.39 0.11
C ARG A 114 18.75 12.59 0.21
N LEU A 115 17.57 12.41 0.77
CA LEU A 115 16.61 13.49 1.02
C LEU A 115 16.81 14.09 2.42
N PRO A 116 16.51 15.37 2.61
CA PRO A 116 16.42 15.99 3.92
C PRO A 116 15.47 15.19 4.82
N PRO A 117 15.85 14.92 6.09
CA PRO A 117 15.04 14.09 6.99
C PRO A 117 13.59 14.56 7.16
N GLU A 118 13.36 15.86 7.12
CA GLU A 118 12.04 16.48 7.22
C GLU A 118 11.11 16.07 6.08
N LEU A 119 11.65 15.91 4.86
CA LEU A 119 10.86 15.49 3.69
C LEU A 119 10.37 14.04 3.82
N LEU A 120 11.02 13.21 4.61
CA LEU A 120 10.57 11.83 4.83
C LEU A 120 9.28 11.75 5.66
N HIS A 121 8.89 12.86 6.30
CA HIS A 121 7.62 13.00 7.01
C HIS A 121 6.53 13.71 6.18
N GLU A 122 6.87 14.16 4.98
CA GLU A 122 5.90 14.82 4.11
C GLU A 122 5.04 13.79 3.38
N SER A 123 3.74 14.08 3.33
CA SER A 123 2.76 13.30 2.58
C SER A 123 2.78 13.74 1.11
N VAL A 124 2.78 12.78 0.21
CA VAL A 124 2.59 13.01 -1.23
C VAL A 124 1.14 12.62 -1.56
N ASP A 125 0.42 13.48 -2.28
CA ASP A 125 -0.97 13.23 -2.70
C ASP A 125 -1.93 12.80 -1.57
N ARG A 126 -1.67 13.26 -0.33
CA ARG A 126 -2.37 12.88 0.90
C ARG A 126 -2.22 11.38 1.25
N GLU A 127 -1.18 10.73 0.70
CA GLU A 127 -0.79 9.38 1.10
C GLU A 127 0.07 9.41 2.37
N TRP A 128 0.40 8.25 2.91
CA TRP A 128 1.35 8.16 4.01
C TRP A 128 2.72 8.66 3.58
N SER A 129 3.38 9.36 4.47
CA SER A 129 4.78 9.72 4.30
C SER A 129 5.66 8.44 4.28
N PHE A 130 6.90 8.59 3.84
CA PHE A 130 7.86 7.49 3.86
C PHE A 130 8.01 6.89 5.28
N ILE A 131 8.07 7.73 6.31
CA ILE A 131 8.16 7.29 7.71
C ILE A 131 6.90 6.54 8.14
N GLU A 132 5.71 7.00 7.79
CA GLU A 132 4.45 6.31 8.12
C GLU A 132 4.35 4.96 7.42
N THR A 133 4.80 4.87 6.17
CA THR A 133 4.90 3.61 5.42
C THR A 133 5.79 2.59 6.15
N LEU A 134 6.97 3.00 6.61
CA LEU A 134 7.85 2.10 7.37
C LEU A 134 7.25 1.70 8.73
N ARG A 135 6.54 2.61 9.40
CA ARG A 135 5.80 2.32 10.64
C ARG A 135 4.70 1.29 10.41
N HIS A 136 4.00 1.40 9.28
CA HIS A 136 2.98 0.42 8.91
C HIS A 136 3.57 -0.97 8.70
N LEU A 137 4.70 -1.09 8.05
CA LEU A 137 5.38 -2.37 7.84
C LEU A 137 5.90 -3.00 9.16
N VAL A 138 6.21 -2.19 10.17
CA VAL A 138 6.44 -2.71 11.54
C VAL A 138 5.16 -3.35 12.08
N PHE A 139 4.02 -2.64 11.99
CA PHE A 139 2.74 -3.16 12.41
C PHE A 139 2.32 -4.42 11.64
N ALA A 140 2.52 -4.47 10.33
CA ALA A 140 2.20 -5.63 9.51
C ALA A 140 3.01 -6.88 9.94
N THR A 141 4.31 -6.72 10.21
CA THR A 141 5.16 -7.81 10.71
C THR A 141 4.75 -8.24 12.12
N ASP A 142 4.48 -7.28 13.03
CA ASP A 142 4.00 -7.57 14.38
C ASP A 142 2.67 -8.35 14.34
N SER A 143 1.79 -7.99 13.41
CA SER A 143 0.49 -8.65 13.21
C SER A 143 0.60 -10.08 12.70
N TRP A 144 1.22 -10.24 11.54
CA TRP A 144 1.13 -11.49 10.81
C TRP A 144 2.24 -12.50 11.16
N VAL A 145 3.42 -12.00 11.55
CA VAL A 145 4.54 -12.88 11.91
C VAL A 145 4.62 -13.09 13.41
N ARG A 146 4.72 -12.01 14.19
CA ARG A 146 4.92 -12.15 15.64
C ARG A 146 3.66 -12.65 16.33
N ARG A 147 2.49 -12.03 16.05
CA ARG A 147 1.25 -12.46 16.65
C ARG A 147 0.72 -13.76 16.02
N ALA A 148 0.41 -13.76 14.74
CA ALA A 148 -0.29 -14.89 14.14
C ALA A 148 0.58 -16.14 14.07
N ILE A 149 1.82 -16.06 13.56
CA ILE A 149 2.68 -17.24 13.38
C ILE A 149 3.38 -17.63 14.68
N ARG A 150 3.97 -16.68 15.41
CA ARG A 150 4.73 -16.97 16.64
C ARG A 150 3.88 -17.02 17.90
N GLY A 151 2.61 -16.62 17.84
CA GLY A 151 1.68 -16.66 18.97
C GLY A 151 1.94 -15.60 20.04
N ASP A 152 2.68 -14.51 19.72
CA ASP A 152 2.95 -13.43 20.68
C ASP A 152 1.64 -12.67 20.98
N PRO A 153 1.17 -12.65 22.22
CA PRO A 153 -0.08 -12.00 22.58
C PRO A 153 -0.03 -10.46 22.55
N SER A 154 1.18 -9.86 22.56
CA SER A 154 1.38 -8.41 22.63
C SER A 154 2.66 -7.98 21.90
N PRO A 155 2.74 -8.20 20.58
CA PRO A 155 3.95 -7.96 19.80
C PRO A 155 4.22 -6.47 19.48
N TRP A 156 3.27 -5.61 19.80
CA TRP A 156 3.17 -4.26 19.27
C TRP A 156 4.26 -3.34 19.79
N ASP A 157 4.98 -2.71 18.86
CA ASP A 157 5.87 -1.59 19.16
C ASP A 157 5.10 -0.27 19.12
N PRO A 158 5.34 0.69 20.02
CA PRO A 158 4.66 2.00 20.02
C PRO A 158 4.83 2.78 18.71
N LEU A 159 5.86 2.50 17.93
CA LEU A 159 6.07 3.11 16.60
C LEU A 159 5.27 2.43 15.48
N GLY A 160 4.66 1.28 15.74
CA GLY A 160 3.79 0.62 14.76
C GLY A 160 2.60 1.50 14.39
N LEU A 161 2.17 1.46 13.13
CA LEU A 161 1.07 2.25 12.62
C LEU A 161 0.09 1.37 11.82
N PRO A 162 -1.09 1.07 12.36
CA PRO A 162 -2.15 0.40 11.61
C PRO A 162 -2.73 1.32 10.53
N TRP A 163 -3.54 0.77 9.63
CA TRP A 163 -4.23 1.56 8.61
C TRP A 163 -5.30 2.49 9.23
N ASP A 164 -5.69 3.52 8.48
CA ASP A 164 -6.48 4.63 8.97
C ASP A 164 -7.86 4.22 9.51
N GLU A 165 -8.51 3.26 8.86
CA GLU A 165 -9.87 2.82 9.16
C GLU A 165 -9.91 1.64 10.16
N MET A 166 -8.76 1.13 10.61
CA MET A 166 -8.75 0.08 11.61
C MET A 166 -9.51 0.53 12.87
N ALA A 167 -10.43 -0.28 13.34
CA ALA A 167 -11.13 -0.01 14.59
C ALA A 167 -10.16 0.04 15.78
N ASP A 168 -10.49 0.84 16.79
CA ASP A 168 -9.70 0.89 18.01
C ASP A 168 -9.62 -0.50 18.63
N THR A 169 -8.42 -0.98 18.81
CA THR A 169 -8.13 -2.31 19.33
C THR A 169 -7.21 -2.19 20.54
N PRO A 170 -7.59 -2.69 21.71
CA PRO A 170 -6.78 -2.60 22.91
C PRO A 170 -5.36 -3.15 22.69
N GLY A 171 -4.35 -2.40 23.11
CA GLY A 171 -2.95 -2.77 23.00
C GLY A 171 -2.29 -2.50 21.65
N VAL A 172 -3.05 -2.19 20.60
CA VAL A 172 -2.52 -1.82 19.29
C VAL A 172 -2.22 -0.31 19.25
N PRO A 173 -0.98 0.10 18.95
CA PRO A 173 -0.61 1.52 18.90
C PRO A 173 -1.30 2.23 17.72
N ARG A 174 -1.63 3.51 17.91
CA ARG A 174 -2.28 4.35 16.87
C ARG A 174 -1.79 5.79 16.87
N ASP A 175 -0.71 6.10 17.55
CA ASP A 175 -0.23 7.47 17.61
C ASP A 175 0.32 7.91 16.26
N ARG A 176 -0.43 8.77 15.57
CA ARG A 176 -0.09 9.31 14.26
C ARG A 176 0.82 10.52 14.34
N ASP A 177 0.95 11.13 15.50
CA ASP A 177 1.73 12.34 15.68
C ASP A 177 3.21 12.06 15.97
N VAL A 178 3.54 10.80 16.29
CA VAL A 178 4.93 10.39 16.50
C VAL A 178 5.75 10.57 15.23
N ARG A 179 6.88 11.26 15.38
CA ARG A 179 7.83 11.56 14.29
C ARG A 179 9.19 10.97 14.58
N PRO A 180 9.36 9.63 14.50
CA PRO A 180 10.65 8.99 14.73
C PRO A 180 11.67 9.39 13.67
N SER A 181 12.94 9.42 14.03
CA SER A 181 14.01 9.53 13.04
C SER A 181 14.05 8.29 12.13
N LEU A 182 14.51 8.47 10.90
CA LEU A 182 14.70 7.35 9.98
C LEU A 182 15.58 6.25 10.61
N ASP A 183 16.68 6.62 11.28
CA ASP A 183 17.60 5.63 11.86
C ASP A 183 17.00 4.83 13.02
N ALA A 184 16.20 5.47 13.88
CA ALA A 184 15.47 4.76 14.94
C ALA A 184 14.47 3.76 14.35
N LEU A 185 13.74 4.19 13.34
CA LEU A 185 12.75 3.32 12.69
C LEU A 185 13.40 2.19 11.88
N LEU A 186 14.53 2.46 11.20
CA LEU A 186 15.27 1.41 10.51
C LEU A 186 15.91 0.39 11.46
N ALA A 187 16.29 0.80 12.68
CA ALA A 187 16.74 -0.15 13.70
C ALA A 187 15.61 -1.14 14.07
N LEU A 188 14.42 -0.62 14.32
CA LEU A 188 13.23 -1.44 14.59
C LEU A 188 12.86 -2.31 13.38
N ARG A 189 12.88 -1.76 12.18
CA ARG A 189 12.61 -2.50 10.93
C ARG A 189 13.59 -3.66 10.73
N ARG A 190 14.89 -3.47 11.00
CA ARG A 190 15.86 -4.57 10.90
C ARG A 190 15.53 -5.73 11.83
N ASP A 191 15.11 -5.45 13.06
CA ASP A 191 14.66 -6.48 14.00
C ASP A 191 13.43 -7.23 13.47
N ARG A 192 12.45 -6.52 12.89
CA ARG A 192 11.25 -7.12 12.30
C ARG A 192 11.57 -7.95 11.06
N MET A 193 12.41 -7.45 10.17
CA MET A 193 12.86 -8.19 8.99
C MET A 193 13.66 -9.45 9.36
N ALA A 194 14.53 -9.36 10.38
CA ALA A 194 15.21 -10.52 10.91
C ALA A 194 14.24 -11.56 11.49
N THR A 195 13.17 -11.12 12.16
CA THR A 195 12.11 -12.00 12.65
C THR A 195 11.43 -12.78 11.53
N VAL A 196 11.11 -12.11 10.41
CA VAL A 196 10.54 -12.78 9.22
C VAL A 196 11.54 -13.79 8.64
N ARG A 197 12.81 -13.39 8.50
CA ARG A 197 13.90 -14.28 8.04
C ARG A 197 14.01 -15.54 8.90
N GLU A 198 14.06 -15.40 10.22
CA GLU A 198 14.10 -16.55 11.15
C GLU A 198 12.92 -17.50 10.97
N VAL A 199 11.71 -16.96 10.76
CA VAL A 199 10.52 -17.78 10.50
C VAL A 199 10.69 -18.54 9.19
N ILE A 200 11.06 -17.88 8.09
CA ILE A 200 11.25 -18.49 6.78
C ILE A 200 12.34 -19.56 6.83
N ASP A 201 13.48 -19.30 7.46
CA ASP A 201 14.61 -20.22 7.54
C ASP A 201 14.29 -21.47 8.39
N SER A 202 13.47 -21.32 9.41
CA SER A 202 13.03 -22.42 10.27
C SER A 202 11.83 -23.20 9.73
N LEU A 203 11.20 -22.73 8.66
CA LEU A 203 9.99 -23.30 8.11
C LEU A 203 10.26 -24.71 7.53
N THR A 204 9.35 -25.64 7.79
CA THR A 204 9.26 -26.93 7.07
C THR A 204 8.08 -26.86 6.10
N GLU A 205 8.02 -27.77 5.11
CA GLU A 205 6.87 -27.82 4.20
C GLU A 205 5.56 -28.11 4.98
N ASP A 206 5.62 -29.04 5.95
CA ASP A 206 4.45 -29.34 6.79
C ASP A 206 4.00 -28.13 7.60
N ALA A 207 4.94 -27.30 8.11
CA ALA A 207 4.60 -26.07 8.84
C ALA A 207 4.04 -25.00 7.90
N LEU A 208 4.55 -24.92 6.66
CA LEU A 208 4.04 -23.99 5.65
C LEU A 208 2.60 -24.30 5.23
N ASP A 209 2.27 -25.60 5.15
CA ASP A 209 0.92 -26.09 4.81
C ASP A 209 -0.01 -26.19 6.03
N GLY A 210 0.51 -25.90 7.21
CA GLY A 210 -0.25 -25.90 8.45
C GLY A 210 -0.91 -24.57 8.77
N ASP A 211 -1.61 -24.57 9.92
CA ASP A 211 -2.31 -23.41 10.44
C ASP A 211 -1.68 -22.90 11.74
N THR A 212 -1.81 -21.60 11.97
CA THR A 212 -1.41 -20.96 13.22
C THR A 212 -2.35 -21.31 14.37
N GLN A 213 -1.91 -21.14 15.62
CA GLN A 213 -2.78 -21.25 16.77
C GLN A 213 -3.49 -19.91 17.05
N PRO A 214 -4.77 -19.92 17.44
CA PRO A 214 -5.46 -18.70 17.84
C PRO A 214 -4.77 -18.00 19.01
N VAL A 215 -4.65 -16.68 18.96
CA VAL A 215 -4.15 -15.87 20.07
C VAL A 215 -5.31 -15.13 20.72
N GLU A 216 -5.69 -15.54 21.93
CA GLU A 216 -6.89 -15.06 22.60
C GLU A 216 -6.82 -13.60 23.11
N ALA A 217 -5.61 -13.05 23.29
CA ALA A 217 -5.45 -11.66 23.70
C ALA A 217 -6.02 -10.69 22.64
N PRO A 218 -6.54 -9.52 23.04
CA PRO A 218 -6.93 -8.48 22.09
C PRO A 218 -5.80 -8.10 21.13
N GLY A 219 -6.12 -7.79 19.88
CA GLY A 219 -5.11 -7.43 18.91
C GLY A 219 -5.58 -7.67 17.46
N TRP A 220 -4.66 -7.52 16.54
CA TRP A 220 -4.85 -7.78 15.12
C TRP A 220 -3.76 -8.73 14.60
N PRO A 221 -4.10 -9.72 13.78
CA PRO A 221 -5.43 -10.12 13.34
C PRO A 221 -6.29 -10.70 14.48
N PRO A 222 -7.63 -10.79 14.29
CA PRO A 222 -8.54 -11.37 15.29
C PRO A 222 -8.15 -12.79 15.70
N SER A 223 -8.55 -13.21 16.93
CA SER A 223 -8.30 -14.56 17.42
C SER A 223 -8.98 -15.61 16.55
N ARG A 224 -8.21 -16.33 15.78
CA ARG A 224 -8.56 -17.52 15.01
C ARG A 224 -7.31 -18.17 14.45
N SER A 225 -7.46 -19.36 13.87
CA SER A 225 -6.43 -20.02 13.09
C SER A 225 -6.32 -19.41 11.69
N TYR A 226 -5.11 -19.28 11.18
CA TYR A 226 -4.78 -18.77 9.84
C TYR A 226 -3.80 -19.73 9.16
N PRO A 227 -3.93 -20.00 7.86
CA PRO A 227 -2.90 -20.72 7.13
C PRO A 227 -1.55 -19.97 7.21
N VAL A 228 -0.49 -20.67 7.61
CA VAL A 228 0.85 -20.06 7.74
C VAL A 228 1.32 -19.45 6.43
N ARG A 229 1.08 -20.15 5.32
CA ARG A 229 1.35 -19.69 3.95
C ARG A 229 0.68 -18.34 3.68
N GLU A 230 -0.57 -18.20 4.05
CA GLU A 230 -1.34 -16.96 3.83
C GLU A 230 -0.77 -15.79 4.63
N CYS A 231 -0.41 -16.02 5.90
CA CYS A 231 0.24 -15.00 6.72
C CYS A 231 1.55 -14.50 6.09
N LEU A 232 2.37 -15.40 5.55
CA LEU A 232 3.63 -15.03 4.90
C LEU A 232 3.41 -14.33 3.56
N LEU A 233 2.43 -14.78 2.75
CA LEU A 233 2.07 -14.12 1.49
C LEU A 233 1.58 -12.68 1.72
N ILE A 234 0.81 -12.46 2.79
CA ILE A 234 0.39 -11.10 3.18
C ILE A 234 1.62 -10.24 3.45
N VAL A 235 2.58 -10.73 4.23
CA VAL A 235 3.79 -9.95 4.55
C VAL A 235 4.61 -9.65 3.30
N LEU A 236 4.79 -10.61 2.39
CA LEU A 236 5.49 -10.37 1.12
C LEU A 236 4.79 -9.29 0.28
N ASN A 237 3.47 -9.35 0.22
CA ASN A 237 2.66 -8.38 -0.53
C ASN A 237 2.72 -6.98 0.10
N GLU A 238 2.58 -6.87 1.43
CA GLU A 238 2.73 -5.61 2.17
C GLU A 238 4.09 -4.95 1.90
N GLU A 239 5.17 -5.72 1.99
CA GLU A 239 6.53 -5.24 1.72
C GLU A 239 6.70 -4.80 0.27
N TRP A 240 6.17 -5.56 -0.67
CA TRP A 240 6.28 -5.26 -2.10
C TRP A 240 5.53 -3.98 -2.49
N GLU A 241 4.24 -3.91 -2.18
CA GLU A 241 3.37 -2.81 -2.59
C GLU A 241 3.76 -1.50 -1.89
N HIS A 242 4.02 -1.54 -0.59
CA HIS A 242 4.43 -0.36 0.16
C HIS A 242 5.79 0.16 -0.29
N ARG A 243 6.68 -0.70 -0.78
CA ARG A 243 7.92 -0.26 -1.39
C ARG A 243 7.68 0.48 -2.71
N LEU A 244 6.77 -0.01 -3.55
CA LEU A 244 6.43 0.70 -4.80
C LEU A 244 5.87 2.09 -4.52
N TYR A 245 5.01 2.22 -3.52
CA TYR A 245 4.51 3.54 -3.09
C TYR A 245 5.63 4.43 -2.56
N ALA A 246 6.49 3.89 -1.71
CA ALA A 246 7.64 4.61 -1.18
C ALA A 246 8.56 5.12 -2.31
N GLU A 247 8.86 4.31 -3.32
CA GLU A 247 9.69 4.70 -4.48
C GLU A 247 9.05 5.82 -5.29
N ARG A 248 7.73 5.75 -5.52
CA ARG A 248 6.96 6.80 -6.20
C ARG A 248 7.06 8.12 -5.43
N ASP A 249 6.81 8.08 -4.13
CA ASP A 249 6.73 9.28 -3.31
C ASP A 249 8.11 9.92 -3.10
N LEU A 250 9.15 9.11 -2.90
CA LEU A 250 10.53 9.61 -2.88
C LEU A 250 10.92 10.27 -4.21
N ALA A 251 10.42 9.75 -5.36
CA ALA A 251 10.65 10.38 -6.65
C ALA A 251 9.96 11.75 -6.76
N ALA A 252 8.72 11.85 -6.29
CA ALA A 252 7.95 13.10 -6.30
C ALA A 252 8.61 14.16 -5.40
N LEU A 253 9.02 13.78 -4.19
CA LEU A 253 9.71 14.68 -3.25
C LEU A 253 11.04 15.18 -3.81
N ASP A 254 11.84 14.32 -4.44
CA ASP A 254 13.11 14.70 -5.05
C ASP A 254 12.92 15.66 -6.24
N ALA A 255 11.91 15.41 -7.07
CA ALA A 255 11.55 16.29 -8.18
C ALA A 255 11.11 17.68 -7.71
N ALA A 256 10.24 17.74 -6.69
CA ALA A 256 9.77 18.99 -6.10
C ALA A 256 10.94 19.81 -5.49
N ARG A 257 11.85 19.15 -4.77
CA ARG A 257 13.06 19.76 -4.22
C ARG A 257 13.94 20.37 -5.31
N THR A 258 14.15 19.64 -6.40
CA THR A 258 15.02 20.07 -7.50
C THR A 258 14.42 21.27 -8.25
N ALA A 259 13.10 21.27 -8.47
CA ALA A 259 12.37 22.37 -9.08
C ALA A 259 12.44 23.66 -8.21
N GLY A 260 12.31 23.52 -6.87
CA GLY A 260 12.41 24.63 -5.94
C GLY A 260 13.80 25.27 -5.91
N GLN A 261 14.87 24.49 -6.05
CA GLN A 261 16.25 24.98 -6.11
C GLN A 261 16.58 25.68 -7.45
N GLY A 262 15.92 25.29 -8.55
CA GLY A 262 16.09 25.93 -9.87
C GLY A 262 15.50 27.34 -9.96
N SER A 263 14.48 27.64 -9.13
CA SER A 263 13.80 28.95 -9.12
C SER A 263 14.55 30.04 -8.33
N ALA A 264 15.60 29.69 -7.59
CA ALA A 264 16.38 30.60 -6.75
C ALA A 264 17.62 31.22 -7.43
N ARG A 265 17.78 31.10 -8.77
CA ARG A 265 18.84 31.82 -9.51
C ARG A 265 18.38 33.23 -9.89
N PRO A 266 19.15 34.29 -9.60
CA PRO A 266 18.77 35.64 -9.97
C PRO A 266 18.76 35.78 -11.51
N ALA A 267 17.76 36.49 -11.99
CA ALA A 267 17.54 36.80 -13.39
C ALA A 267 18.74 37.56 -13.99
N ALA A 268 19.55 36.89 -14.76
CA ALA A 268 20.38 37.52 -15.80
C ALA A 268 19.71 37.20 -17.13
N GLY A 269 19.18 38.25 -17.75
CA GLY A 269 18.42 38.13 -18.98
C GLY A 269 19.23 37.54 -20.13
N CYS A 270 18.61 36.62 -20.84
CA CYS A 270 18.83 36.40 -22.26
C CYS A 270 17.61 35.74 -22.85
N ARG A 271 16.92 36.43 -23.76
CA ARG A 271 15.92 35.83 -24.63
C ARG A 271 16.63 34.93 -25.64
N LEU A 272 16.28 33.70 -25.74
CA LEU A 272 16.40 32.91 -26.95
C LEU A 272 15.19 32.00 -27.09
N SER A 273 14.62 32.13 -28.26
CA SER A 273 13.48 31.42 -28.84
C SER A 273 13.77 29.93 -29.03
N GLY A 274 12.72 29.10 -28.75
CA GLY A 274 12.38 27.89 -29.49
C GLY A 274 13.33 26.72 -29.32
N LEU A 275 12.90 25.77 -28.49
CA LEU A 275 13.18 24.34 -28.73
C LEU A 275 12.14 23.54 -27.96
N GLU A 276 11.44 22.67 -28.71
CA GLU A 276 10.44 21.74 -28.22
C GLU A 276 11.03 20.79 -27.18
N SER A 277 10.30 20.61 -26.09
CA SER A 277 10.67 19.70 -25.01
C SER A 277 10.39 18.24 -25.42
N PRO A 278 11.28 17.30 -25.13
CA PRO A 278 10.95 15.89 -25.27
C PRO A 278 9.95 15.50 -24.18
N THR A 279 8.92 14.82 -24.59
CA THR A 279 7.86 14.26 -23.74
C THR A 279 8.47 13.39 -22.64
N SER A 280 8.47 13.90 -21.42
CA SER A 280 8.67 13.06 -20.22
C SER A 280 7.47 12.13 -20.11
N GLN A 281 7.70 10.83 -20.10
CA GLN A 281 6.70 9.86 -19.66
C GLN A 281 6.48 10.07 -18.15
N ALA A 282 5.60 11.00 -17.83
CA ALA A 282 5.07 11.13 -16.49
C ALA A 282 4.14 9.92 -16.23
N TRP A 283 4.34 9.25 -15.12
CA TRP A 283 3.36 8.33 -14.58
C TRP A 283 2.06 9.10 -14.34
N PRO A 284 0.89 8.57 -14.72
CA PRO A 284 -0.36 9.28 -14.47
C PRO A 284 -0.57 9.46 -12.96
N ASN A 285 -0.77 10.71 -12.58
CA ASN A 285 -1.09 11.12 -11.22
C ASN A 285 -2.43 10.50 -10.80
N GLY A 286 -2.43 9.70 -9.77
CA GLY A 286 -3.64 9.13 -9.21
C GLY A 286 -3.31 7.97 -8.28
N SER A 287 -2.86 8.29 -7.08
CA SER A 287 -2.55 7.29 -6.06
C SER A 287 -3.76 6.99 -5.21
N VAL A 288 -4.13 5.74 -5.17
CA VAL A 288 -5.08 5.22 -4.17
C VAL A 288 -4.32 4.24 -3.30
N LYS A 289 -4.36 4.45 -1.98
CA LYS A 289 -4.06 3.37 -1.05
C LYS A 289 -5.11 2.29 -1.25
N PRO A 290 -4.72 1.04 -1.46
CA PRO A 290 -5.68 -0.03 -1.36
C PRO A 290 -6.21 -0.05 0.07
N PRO A 291 -7.52 -0.20 0.26
CA PRO A 291 -8.06 -0.55 1.55
C PRO A 291 -7.68 -2.02 1.81
N TRP A 292 -6.48 -2.24 2.33
CA TRP A 292 -6.07 -3.58 2.76
C TRP A 292 -6.96 -4.01 3.92
N ARG A 293 -8.15 -4.40 3.60
CA ARG A 293 -8.88 -5.32 4.45
C ARG A 293 -8.27 -6.68 4.17
N CYS A 294 -7.34 -7.10 5.02
CA CYS A 294 -7.04 -8.52 5.17
C CYS A 294 -8.31 -9.21 5.68
N THR A 295 -9.28 -9.39 4.82
CA THR A 295 -10.36 -10.33 5.05
C THR A 295 -9.88 -11.65 4.49
N PRO A 296 -9.60 -12.63 5.35
CA PRO A 296 -9.39 -13.99 4.86
C PRO A 296 -10.64 -14.39 4.10
N HIS A 297 -10.45 -14.95 2.92
CA HIS A 297 -11.53 -15.53 2.14
C HIS A 297 -12.31 -16.50 3.03
N GLY A 298 -13.56 -16.14 3.33
CA GLY A 298 -14.51 -17.09 3.87
C GLY A 298 -14.79 -18.15 2.82
N THR A 299 -14.24 -19.33 3.00
CA THR A 299 -14.71 -20.54 2.32
C THR A 299 -16.17 -20.72 2.67
N ARG A 300 -17.02 -20.77 1.67
CA ARG A 300 -18.30 -21.53 1.77
C ARG A 300 -18.00 -22.99 1.65
#